data_d4ead36df505cc81b3c83e0d62b185ab
#
_entry.id   d4ead36df505cc81b3c83e0d62b185ab
#
_cell.length_a   1.000
_cell.length_b   1.000
_cell.length_c   1.000
_cell.angle_alpha   90.00
_cell.angle_beta   90.00
_cell.angle_gamma   90.00
#
_symmetry.space_group_name_H-M   'P 1'
#
loop_
_entity.id
_entity.type
_entity.pdbx_description
1 polymer ?
#
loop_
_entity_poly.entity_id
_entity_poly.type
_entity_poly.pdbx_seq_one_letter_code
_entity_poly.pdbx_strand_id
1 'polypeptide(L)'
;MDDQPSTIYHGTRGEPFKKLIINLLERGNLHADYINDLTSSETTMEMYSQAFTATSGDEDNNYQIFEQLGDLSANKFIVSYVYKRFPQIECPKGLKIAARLRINLGAKDSFYVLAEELNFWEYLTASEEDRMRNKKPLLEDTFEAFIGCTEQILDNLYRPGVGYGVVYAILESIFEKKDISLEYDDLFDAKTKLKETFDYFKDLGA
;
A
#
# COMPACT_ATOMS: atom_id res chain seq x y z
N MET A 1 7.26 -8.58 -36.80
CA MET A 1 7.79 -7.93 -35.60
C MET A 1 8.19 -9.07 -34.71
N ASP A 2 9.49 -9.32 -34.57
CA ASP A 2 10.01 -10.39 -33.71
C ASP A 2 9.70 -10.03 -32.25
N ASP A 3 8.75 -10.73 -31.65
CA ASP A 3 8.53 -10.76 -30.21
C ASP A 3 9.75 -11.47 -29.57
N GLN A 4 10.80 -10.71 -29.32
CA GLN A 4 11.84 -11.18 -28.39
C GLN A 4 11.19 -11.24 -27.00
N PRO A 5 11.33 -12.35 -26.28
CA PRO A 5 10.82 -12.44 -24.91
C PRO A 5 11.45 -11.30 -24.10
N SER A 6 10.61 -10.49 -23.44
CA SER A 6 11.12 -9.40 -22.62
C SER A 6 12.01 -9.97 -21.52
N THR A 7 13.20 -9.40 -21.37
CA THR A 7 14.13 -9.80 -20.30
C THR A 7 13.49 -9.52 -18.95
N ILE A 8 13.49 -10.49 -18.04
CA ILE A 8 12.96 -10.33 -16.70
C ILE A 8 14.07 -9.89 -15.75
N TYR A 9 13.83 -8.80 -15.06
CA TYR A 9 14.62 -8.43 -13.88
C TYR A 9 14.12 -9.23 -12.68
N HIS A 10 14.98 -10.07 -12.15
CA HIS A 10 14.70 -10.79 -10.91
C HIS A 10 15.12 -9.92 -9.72
N GLY A 11 14.13 -9.50 -8.93
CA GLY A 11 14.38 -8.73 -7.71
C GLY A 11 15.31 -9.49 -6.74
N THR A 12 16.07 -8.75 -5.96
CA THR A 12 16.96 -9.32 -4.95
C THR A 12 16.20 -10.23 -3.98
N ARG A 13 16.74 -11.43 -3.71
CA ARG A 13 16.19 -12.44 -2.80
C ARG A 13 17.23 -12.87 -1.77
N GLY A 14 16.93 -13.88 -0.98
CA GLY A 14 17.80 -14.41 0.07
C GLY A 14 17.88 -13.48 1.28
N GLU A 15 19.05 -13.42 1.93
CA GLU A 15 19.23 -12.67 3.18
C GLU A 15 18.91 -11.17 3.10
N PRO A 16 19.22 -10.42 2.02
CA PRO A 16 18.83 -9.02 1.92
C PRO A 16 17.31 -8.84 1.90
N PHE A 17 16.58 -9.69 1.18
CA PHE A 17 15.12 -9.67 1.13
C PHE A 17 14.50 -10.06 2.47
N LYS A 18 15.01 -11.11 3.11
CA LYS A 18 14.61 -11.51 4.48
C LYS A 18 14.77 -10.36 5.45
N LYS A 19 15.89 -9.64 5.39
CA LYS A 19 16.13 -8.47 6.24
C LYS A 19 15.14 -7.34 5.99
N LEU A 20 14.75 -7.08 4.73
CA LEU A 20 13.70 -6.12 4.41
C LEU A 20 12.38 -6.52 5.12
N ILE A 21 11.95 -7.77 4.98
CA ILE A 21 10.70 -8.27 5.59
C ILE A 21 10.77 -8.15 7.12
N ILE A 22 11.88 -8.53 7.75
CA ILE A 22 12.09 -8.37 9.20
C ILE A 22 11.88 -6.91 9.62
N ASN A 23 12.55 -5.97 8.97
CA ASN A 23 12.47 -4.54 9.28
C ASN A 23 11.05 -3.97 9.14
N LEU A 24 10.27 -4.53 8.20
CA LEU A 24 8.87 -4.14 8.02
C LEU A 24 7.97 -4.72 9.11
N LEU A 25 8.17 -5.99 9.47
CA LEU A 25 7.40 -6.67 10.53
C LEU A 25 7.69 -6.09 11.92
N GLU A 26 8.90 -5.64 12.19
CA GLU A 26 9.26 -4.95 13.44
C GLU A 26 8.40 -3.70 13.68
N ARG A 27 7.99 -3.00 12.60
CA ARG A 27 7.06 -1.86 12.69
C ARG A 27 5.65 -2.26 13.14
N GLY A 28 5.28 -3.52 12.98
CA GLY A 28 3.99 -4.09 13.38
C GLY A 28 3.88 -4.43 14.86
N ASN A 29 4.87 -4.07 15.67
CA ASN A 29 4.94 -4.40 17.11
C ASN A 29 4.91 -5.91 17.41
N LEU A 30 5.33 -6.73 16.46
CA LEU A 30 5.50 -8.16 16.67
C LEU A 30 6.73 -8.45 17.54
N HIS A 31 6.60 -9.44 18.44
CA HIS A 31 7.75 -9.91 19.18
C HIS A 31 8.78 -10.59 18.25
N ALA A 32 10.07 -10.43 18.57
CA ALA A 32 11.16 -10.94 17.74
C ALA A 32 11.06 -12.45 17.44
N ASP A 33 10.57 -13.25 18.39
CA ASP A 33 10.39 -14.70 18.18
C ASP A 33 9.39 -15.00 17.07
N TYR A 34 8.25 -14.28 17.02
CA TYR A 34 7.27 -14.43 15.94
C TYR A 34 7.83 -13.99 14.59
N ILE A 35 8.60 -12.90 14.56
CA ILE A 35 9.26 -12.44 13.33
C ILE A 35 10.26 -13.49 12.84
N ASN A 36 11.04 -14.08 13.74
CA ASN A 36 11.99 -15.15 13.42
C ASN A 36 11.27 -16.39 12.88
N ASP A 37 10.18 -16.81 13.49
CA ASP A 37 9.38 -17.96 13.04
C ASP A 37 8.83 -17.72 11.63
N LEU A 38 8.22 -16.56 11.41
CA LEU A 38 7.69 -16.15 10.12
C LEU A 38 8.76 -16.14 9.03
N THR A 39 9.90 -15.52 9.29
CA THR A 39 10.97 -15.33 8.30
C THR A 39 11.91 -16.53 8.17
N SER A 40 11.77 -17.54 9.02
CA SER A 40 12.44 -18.83 8.87
C SER A 40 11.59 -19.88 8.15
N SER A 41 10.31 -19.60 7.94
CA SER A 41 9.41 -20.44 7.16
C SER A 41 9.63 -20.21 5.67
N GLU A 42 10.00 -21.24 4.94
CA GLU A 42 10.16 -21.19 3.48
C GLU A 42 8.86 -20.77 2.79
N THR A 43 7.73 -21.37 3.16
CA THR A 43 6.41 -21.03 2.62
C THR A 43 6.05 -19.56 2.84
N THR A 44 6.34 -19.01 4.01
CA THR A 44 6.10 -17.58 4.29
C THR A 44 6.96 -16.69 3.40
N MET A 45 8.24 -17.02 3.23
CA MET A 45 9.14 -16.26 2.38
C MET A 45 8.81 -16.40 0.89
N GLU A 46 8.28 -17.53 0.45
CA GLU A 46 7.73 -17.71 -0.89
C GLU A 46 6.51 -16.82 -1.14
N MET A 47 5.58 -16.72 -0.19
CA MET A 47 4.43 -15.80 -0.28
C MET A 47 4.88 -14.34 -0.38
N TYR A 48 5.87 -13.91 0.42
CA TYR A 48 6.45 -12.58 0.26
C TYR A 48 7.16 -12.40 -1.09
N SER A 49 7.85 -13.44 -1.58
CA SER A 49 8.47 -13.40 -2.92
C SER A 49 7.42 -13.21 -4.02
N GLN A 50 6.28 -13.89 -3.91
CA GLN A 50 5.14 -13.72 -4.80
C GLN A 50 4.57 -12.28 -4.71
N ALA A 51 4.41 -11.72 -3.50
CA ALA A 51 3.96 -10.34 -3.31
C ALA A 51 4.92 -9.29 -3.90
N PHE A 52 6.17 -9.65 -4.16
CA PHE A 52 7.16 -8.82 -4.83
C PHE A 52 7.42 -9.26 -6.29
N THR A 53 6.47 -9.92 -6.93
CA THR A 53 6.57 -10.37 -8.32
C THR A 53 5.38 -9.80 -9.11
N ALA A 54 5.66 -8.96 -10.10
CA ALA A 54 4.65 -8.40 -10.99
C ALA A 54 4.16 -9.45 -12.00
N THR A 55 2.99 -9.23 -12.59
CA THR A 55 2.45 -10.07 -13.67
C THR A 55 3.39 -10.18 -14.88
N SER A 56 4.12 -9.12 -15.17
CA SER A 56 5.15 -9.12 -16.22
C SER A 56 6.40 -9.91 -15.86
N GLY A 57 6.57 -10.28 -14.58
CA GLY A 57 7.65 -11.14 -14.11
C GLY A 57 7.26 -12.60 -14.04
N ASP A 58 6.01 -12.90 -13.67
CA ASP A 58 5.41 -14.24 -13.63
C ASP A 58 3.90 -14.12 -13.82
N GLU A 59 3.36 -14.70 -14.89
CA GLU A 59 1.91 -14.61 -15.21
C GLU A 59 1.04 -15.39 -14.23
N ASP A 60 1.55 -16.48 -13.68
CA ASP A 60 0.78 -17.42 -12.84
C ASP A 60 0.97 -17.15 -11.35
N ASN A 61 2.19 -16.77 -10.93
CA ASN A 61 2.55 -16.62 -9.52
C ASN A 61 3.06 -15.20 -9.22
N ASN A 62 2.11 -14.27 -9.10
CA ASN A 62 2.38 -12.84 -8.96
C ASN A 62 1.56 -12.19 -7.84
N TYR A 63 1.73 -10.90 -7.68
CA TYR A 63 1.21 -10.13 -6.56
C TYR A 63 -0.31 -9.84 -6.59
N GLN A 64 -1.01 -10.03 -7.70
CA GLN A 64 -2.36 -9.50 -7.90
C GLN A 64 -3.38 -9.83 -6.80
N ILE A 65 -3.35 -11.07 -6.29
CA ILE A 65 -4.30 -11.45 -5.24
C ILE A 65 -4.02 -10.73 -3.92
N PHE A 66 -2.73 -10.54 -3.61
CA PHE A 66 -2.31 -9.82 -2.41
C PHE A 66 -2.54 -8.31 -2.54
N GLU A 67 -2.33 -7.74 -3.73
CA GLU A 67 -2.64 -6.35 -4.06
C GLU A 67 -4.11 -6.04 -3.76
N GLN A 68 -5.05 -6.84 -4.27
CA GLN A 68 -6.48 -6.65 -4.01
C GLN A 68 -6.82 -6.66 -2.52
N LEU A 69 -6.24 -7.59 -1.76
CA LEU A 69 -6.45 -7.68 -0.31
C LEU A 69 -5.85 -6.48 0.41
N GLY A 70 -4.65 -6.08 0.00
CA GLY A 70 -3.92 -4.98 0.59
C GLY A 70 -4.56 -3.61 0.33
N ASP A 71 -5.08 -3.37 -0.87
CA ASP A 71 -5.85 -2.15 -1.18
C ASP A 71 -7.03 -1.98 -0.22
N LEU A 72 -7.81 -3.03 0.00
CA LEU A 72 -8.94 -3.01 0.93
C LEU A 72 -8.47 -2.70 2.37
N SER A 73 -7.40 -3.34 2.83
CA SER A 73 -6.87 -3.15 4.18
C SER A 73 -6.23 -1.78 4.37
N ALA A 74 -5.51 -1.26 3.37
CA ALA A 74 -4.97 0.08 3.38
C ALA A 74 -6.06 1.14 3.39
N ASN A 75 -7.11 0.99 2.59
CA ASN A 75 -8.26 1.88 2.59
C ASN A 75 -8.98 1.89 3.94
N LYS A 76 -9.18 0.73 4.55
CA LYS A 76 -9.76 0.60 5.89
C LYS A 76 -8.88 1.28 6.95
N PHE A 77 -7.55 1.07 6.86
CA PHE A 77 -6.57 1.72 7.74
C PHE A 77 -6.69 3.25 7.64
N ILE A 78 -6.63 3.81 6.43
CA ILE A 78 -6.68 5.26 6.21
C ILE A 78 -7.91 5.87 6.89
N VAL A 79 -9.09 5.30 6.69
CA VAL A 79 -10.33 5.78 7.31
C VAL A 79 -10.22 5.75 8.84
N SER A 80 -9.81 4.62 9.40
CA SER A 80 -9.70 4.45 10.86
C SER A 80 -8.65 5.37 11.46
N TYR A 81 -7.50 5.51 10.80
CA TYR A 81 -6.38 6.36 11.22
C TYR A 81 -6.76 7.84 11.19
N VAL A 82 -7.41 8.29 10.12
CA VAL A 82 -7.85 9.69 9.97
C VAL A 82 -8.81 10.09 11.08
N TYR A 83 -9.80 9.26 11.41
CA TYR A 83 -10.71 9.55 12.54
C TYR A 83 -10.00 9.52 13.89
N LYS A 84 -9.07 8.58 14.11
CA LYS A 84 -8.26 8.54 15.34
C LYS A 84 -7.37 9.76 15.49
N ARG A 85 -6.72 10.21 14.41
CA ARG A 85 -5.79 11.35 14.42
C ARG A 85 -6.50 12.70 14.48
N PHE A 86 -7.69 12.82 13.90
CA PHE A 86 -8.46 14.05 13.77
C PHE A 86 -9.90 13.90 14.29
N PRO A 87 -10.11 13.73 15.61
CA PRO A 87 -11.45 13.52 16.16
C PRO A 87 -12.45 14.64 15.82
N GLN A 88 -11.98 15.85 15.54
CA GLN A 88 -12.80 17.00 15.17
C GLN A 88 -13.58 16.81 13.85
N ILE A 89 -13.16 15.88 12.99
CA ILE A 89 -13.89 15.56 11.75
C ILE A 89 -14.95 14.47 11.93
N GLU A 90 -15.14 13.95 13.14
CA GLU A 90 -16.19 12.97 13.47
C GLU A 90 -17.55 13.66 13.61
N CYS A 91 -17.99 14.26 12.50
CA CYS A 91 -19.26 14.96 12.39
C CYS A 91 -19.75 14.93 10.93
N PRO A 92 -21.06 15.23 10.66
CA PRO A 92 -21.60 15.19 9.29
C PRO A 92 -20.84 16.03 8.27
N LYS A 93 -20.32 17.19 8.67
CA LYS A 93 -19.50 18.04 7.78
C LYS A 93 -18.10 17.46 7.55
N GLY A 94 -17.53 16.77 8.53
CA GLY A 94 -16.22 16.13 8.45
C GLY A 94 -16.19 14.91 7.53
N LEU A 95 -17.34 14.31 7.21
CA LEU A 95 -17.41 13.16 6.30
C LEU A 95 -16.81 13.45 4.92
N LYS A 96 -17.04 14.67 4.38
CA LYS A 96 -16.42 15.08 3.10
C LYS A 96 -14.91 15.18 3.21
N ILE A 97 -14.41 15.72 4.31
CA ILE A 97 -12.97 15.83 4.59
C ILE A 97 -12.34 14.44 4.72
N ALA A 98 -12.95 13.55 5.51
CA ALA A 98 -12.50 12.17 5.67
C ALA A 98 -12.47 11.40 4.33
N ALA A 99 -13.52 11.55 3.51
CA ALA A 99 -13.58 10.94 2.20
C ALA A 99 -12.47 11.47 1.26
N ARG A 100 -12.18 12.77 1.32
CA ARG A 100 -11.11 13.35 0.50
C ARG A 100 -9.73 12.95 0.98
N LEU A 101 -9.50 12.95 2.30
CA LEU A 101 -8.26 12.42 2.87
C LEU A 101 -8.02 10.98 2.46
N ARG A 102 -9.06 10.13 2.50
CA ARG A 102 -8.94 8.75 2.03
C ARG A 102 -8.48 8.68 0.57
N ILE A 103 -9.06 9.50 -0.31
CA ILE A 103 -8.65 9.56 -1.71
C ILE A 103 -7.20 10.04 -1.84
N ASN A 104 -6.82 11.09 -1.15
CA ASN A 104 -5.48 11.69 -1.27
C ASN A 104 -4.39 10.80 -0.66
N LEU A 105 -4.65 10.16 0.48
CA LEU A 105 -3.70 9.29 1.17
C LEU A 105 -3.63 7.89 0.57
N GLY A 106 -4.73 7.42 -0.05
CA GLY A 106 -4.79 6.18 -0.82
C GLY A 106 -4.53 6.39 -2.32
N ALA A 107 -4.18 7.62 -2.74
CA ALA A 107 -3.86 7.87 -4.14
C ALA A 107 -2.54 7.19 -4.52
N LYS A 108 -2.47 6.75 -5.78
CA LYS A 108 -1.30 6.09 -6.38
C LYS A 108 0.04 6.74 -6.05
N ASP A 109 0.10 8.06 -6.05
CA ASP A 109 1.32 8.80 -5.71
C ASP A 109 1.73 8.70 -4.22
N SER A 110 0.83 8.31 -3.31
CA SER A 110 1.16 8.17 -1.89
C SER A 110 1.85 6.83 -1.58
N PHE A 111 1.30 5.72 -2.07
CA PHE A 111 1.88 4.39 -1.83
C PHE A 111 3.15 4.16 -2.63
N TYR A 112 3.23 4.71 -3.85
CA TYR A 112 4.47 4.75 -4.62
C TYR A 112 5.63 5.38 -3.82
N VAL A 113 5.40 6.57 -3.23
CA VAL A 113 6.43 7.26 -2.45
C VAL A 113 6.86 6.42 -1.25
N LEU A 114 5.90 5.79 -0.55
CA LEU A 114 6.22 4.91 0.57
C LEU A 114 7.04 3.68 0.16
N ALA A 115 6.66 3.03 -0.94
CA ALA A 115 7.40 1.89 -1.47
C ALA A 115 8.83 2.29 -1.89
N GLU A 116 8.99 3.49 -2.45
CA GLU A 116 10.31 4.02 -2.83
C GLU A 116 11.18 4.30 -1.61
N GLU A 117 10.63 4.97 -0.58
CA GLU A 117 11.31 5.22 0.70
C GLU A 117 11.70 3.93 1.43
N LEU A 118 10.91 2.87 1.29
CA LEU A 118 11.18 1.54 1.83
C LEU A 118 12.10 0.69 0.94
N ASN A 119 12.57 1.24 -0.17
CA ASN A 119 13.49 0.60 -1.12
C ASN A 119 12.93 -0.69 -1.77
N PHE A 120 11.62 -0.77 -2.03
CA PHE A 120 10.99 -1.95 -2.63
C PHE A 120 11.48 -2.23 -4.05
N TRP A 121 11.92 -1.19 -4.77
CA TRP A 121 12.32 -1.30 -6.18
C TRP A 121 13.42 -2.32 -6.45
N GLU A 122 14.37 -2.48 -5.54
CA GLU A 122 15.45 -3.45 -5.65
C GLU A 122 14.95 -4.90 -5.57
N TYR A 123 13.84 -5.11 -4.87
CA TYR A 123 13.30 -6.44 -4.58
C TYR A 123 12.16 -6.85 -5.51
N LEU A 124 11.67 -5.94 -6.35
CA LEU A 124 10.55 -6.19 -7.25
C LEU A 124 11.00 -6.92 -8.52
N THR A 125 10.43 -8.10 -8.76
CA THR A 125 10.58 -8.88 -10.00
C THR A 125 9.54 -8.42 -11.03
N ALA A 126 9.99 -8.00 -12.22
CA ALA A 126 9.14 -7.60 -13.34
C ALA A 126 9.94 -7.63 -14.65
N SER A 127 9.29 -7.55 -15.81
CA SER A 127 10.00 -7.38 -17.06
C SER A 127 10.74 -6.04 -17.09
N GLU A 128 11.90 -6.00 -17.77
CA GLU A 128 12.66 -4.75 -17.89
C GLU A 128 11.88 -3.66 -18.60
N GLU A 129 11.05 -4.04 -19.57
CA GLU A 129 10.18 -3.10 -20.28
C GLU A 129 9.16 -2.44 -19.33
N ASP A 130 8.50 -3.25 -18.47
CA ASP A 130 7.54 -2.78 -17.51
C ASP A 130 8.20 -1.90 -16.42
N ARG A 131 9.37 -2.30 -15.95
CA ARG A 131 10.18 -1.50 -15.02
C ARG A 131 10.54 -0.12 -15.58
N MET A 132 10.86 -0.04 -16.87
CA MET A 132 11.18 1.24 -17.51
C MET A 132 9.97 2.16 -17.67
N ARG A 133 8.77 1.59 -17.93
CA ARG A 133 7.58 2.37 -18.26
C ARG A 133 6.65 2.63 -17.09
N ASN A 134 6.57 1.70 -16.13
CA ASN A 134 5.52 1.63 -15.13
C ASN A 134 6.04 1.58 -13.68
N LYS A 135 7.14 2.30 -13.39
CA LYS A 135 7.76 2.30 -12.04
C LYS A 135 6.76 2.64 -10.94
N LYS A 136 5.92 3.67 -11.13
CA LYS A 136 4.96 4.10 -10.12
C LYS A 136 3.89 3.05 -9.83
N PRO A 137 3.11 2.56 -10.82
CA PRO A 137 2.14 1.49 -10.57
C PRO A 137 2.76 0.25 -9.94
N LEU A 138 3.90 -0.20 -10.46
CA LEU A 138 4.58 -1.39 -9.93
C LEU A 138 4.95 -1.28 -8.45
N LEU A 139 5.42 -0.12 -8.01
CA LEU A 139 5.75 0.11 -6.60
C LEU A 139 4.53 0.22 -5.71
N GLU A 140 3.46 0.86 -6.20
CA GLU A 140 2.18 0.94 -5.52
C GLU A 140 1.58 -0.45 -5.30
N ASP A 141 1.40 -1.21 -6.38
CA ASP A 141 0.85 -2.56 -6.35
C ASP A 141 1.67 -3.47 -5.41
N THR A 142 3.01 -3.35 -5.43
CA THR A 142 3.89 -4.12 -4.53
C THR A 142 3.72 -3.71 -3.07
N PHE A 143 3.48 -2.43 -2.79
CA PHE A 143 3.21 -1.97 -1.42
C PHE A 143 1.89 -2.52 -0.90
N GLU A 144 0.84 -2.44 -1.69
CA GLU A 144 -0.45 -3.04 -1.38
C GLU A 144 -0.34 -4.55 -1.22
N ALA A 145 0.38 -5.22 -2.14
CA ALA A 145 0.61 -6.65 -2.05
C ALA A 145 1.38 -7.08 -0.79
N PHE A 146 2.37 -6.31 -0.36
CA PHE A 146 3.05 -6.56 0.91
C PHE A 146 2.07 -6.51 2.10
N ILE A 147 1.17 -5.53 2.12
CA ILE A 147 0.12 -5.38 3.14
C ILE A 147 -0.80 -6.60 3.13
N GLY A 148 -1.38 -6.94 1.98
CA GLY A 148 -2.31 -8.06 1.85
C GLY A 148 -1.66 -9.42 2.14
N CYS A 149 -0.44 -9.63 1.70
CA CYS A 149 0.34 -10.83 1.99
C CYS A 149 0.60 -10.98 3.50
N THR A 150 1.02 -9.91 4.17
CA THR A 150 1.27 -9.91 5.62
C THR A 150 0.00 -10.25 6.39
N GLU A 151 -1.13 -9.62 6.05
CA GLU A 151 -2.42 -9.90 6.66
C GLU A 151 -2.81 -11.37 6.47
N GLN A 152 -2.74 -11.87 5.24
CA GLN A 152 -3.13 -13.25 4.93
C GLN A 152 -2.25 -14.30 5.62
N ILE A 153 -0.93 -14.09 5.67
CA ILE A 153 -0.01 -14.98 6.39
C ILE A 153 -0.41 -15.10 7.86
N LEU A 154 -0.61 -13.97 8.52
CA LEU A 154 -0.92 -13.93 9.95
C LEU A 154 -2.33 -14.46 10.26
N ASP A 155 -3.30 -14.19 9.39
CA ASP A 155 -4.65 -14.70 9.52
C ASP A 155 -4.69 -16.23 9.35
N ASN A 156 -3.91 -16.77 8.43
CA ASN A 156 -3.81 -18.22 8.21
C ASN A 156 -3.08 -18.94 9.36
N LEU A 157 -2.07 -18.32 9.95
CA LEU A 157 -1.30 -18.93 11.04
C LEU A 157 -2.00 -18.88 12.41
N TYR A 158 -2.79 -17.84 12.62
CA TYR A 158 -3.43 -17.61 13.92
C TYR A 158 -4.96 -17.70 13.82
N ARG A 159 -5.59 -16.66 13.32
CA ARG A 159 -7.04 -16.57 13.07
C ARG A 159 -7.37 -15.32 12.25
N PRO A 160 -8.50 -15.32 11.53
CA PRO A 160 -8.97 -14.15 10.78
C PRO A 160 -9.02 -12.87 11.62
N GLY A 161 -8.44 -11.79 11.10
CA GLY A 161 -8.41 -10.44 11.68
C GLY A 161 -7.18 -10.13 12.54
N VAL A 162 -6.33 -11.10 12.88
CA VAL A 162 -5.06 -10.85 13.59
C VAL A 162 -4.09 -10.11 12.69
N GLY A 163 -3.99 -10.52 11.44
CA GLY A 163 -3.11 -9.91 10.45
C GLY A 163 -3.39 -8.43 10.25
N TYR A 164 -4.67 -8.04 10.20
CA TYR A 164 -5.03 -6.63 10.09
C TYR A 164 -4.51 -5.78 11.25
N GLY A 165 -4.49 -6.30 12.48
CA GLY A 165 -3.95 -5.57 13.63
C GLY A 165 -2.46 -5.25 13.48
N VAL A 166 -1.69 -6.18 12.94
CA VAL A 166 -0.25 -6.01 12.66
C VAL A 166 -0.04 -5.04 11.48
N VAL A 167 -0.78 -5.23 10.40
CA VAL A 167 -0.77 -4.31 9.24
C VAL A 167 -1.13 -2.89 9.65
N TYR A 168 -2.15 -2.72 10.50
CA TYR A 168 -2.51 -1.42 11.06
C TYR A 168 -1.33 -0.77 11.78
N ALA A 169 -0.62 -1.50 12.65
CA ALA A 169 0.54 -0.96 13.38
C ALA A 169 1.71 -0.61 12.44
N ILE A 170 1.97 -1.42 11.40
CA ILE A 170 2.97 -1.11 10.37
C ILE A 170 2.64 0.21 9.69
N LEU A 171 1.41 0.34 9.19
CA LEU A 171 0.95 1.53 8.48
C LEU A 171 0.93 2.75 9.40
N GLU A 172 0.47 2.61 10.65
CA GLU A 172 0.48 3.70 11.63
C GLU A 172 1.90 4.23 11.84
N SER A 173 2.90 3.35 12.01
CA SER A 173 4.31 3.75 12.18
C SER A 173 4.89 4.54 10.99
N ILE A 174 4.35 4.28 9.78
CA ILE A 174 4.75 4.97 8.54
C ILE A 174 4.02 6.32 8.44
N PHE A 175 2.71 6.32 8.69
CA PHE A 175 1.85 7.50 8.53
C PHE A 175 1.99 8.53 9.65
N GLU A 176 2.48 8.16 10.84
CA GLU A 176 2.76 9.11 11.93
C GLU A 176 3.78 10.18 11.54
N LYS A 177 4.68 9.86 10.61
CA LYS A 177 5.70 10.78 10.09
C LYS A 177 5.19 11.71 8.99
N LYS A 178 3.98 11.44 8.45
CA LYS A 178 3.40 12.26 7.39
C LYS A 178 2.71 13.48 7.96
N ASP A 179 3.00 14.63 7.34
CA ASP A 179 2.21 15.84 7.56
C ASP A 179 0.90 15.73 6.77
N ILE A 180 -0.23 15.79 7.48
CA ILE A 180 -1.57 15.66 6.91
C ILE A 180 -2.33 16.95 7.18
N SER A 181 -2.52 17.75 6.14
CA SER A 181 -3.29 18.99 6.22
C SER A 181 -4.80 18.72 6.14
N LEU A 182 -5.57 19.47 6.94
CA LEU A 182 -7.04 19.51 6.85
C LEU A 182 -7.53 20.76 6.10
N GLU A 183 -6.62 21.61 5.65
CA GLU A 183 -6.96 22.83 4.93
C GLU A 183 -7.62 22.51 3.58
N TYR A 184 -8.70 23.24 3.27
CA TYR A 184 -9.48 23.01 2.04
C TYR A 184 -8.61 23.10 0.78
N ASP A 185 -7.66 24.03 0.76
CA ASP A 185 -6.79 24.27 -0.38
C ASP A 185 -5.80 23.11 -0.65
N ASP A 186 -5.43 22.38 0.38
CA ASP A 186 -4.55 21.21 0.26
C ASP A 186 -5.34 19.93 -0.06
N LEU A 187 -6.61 19.88 0.36
CA LEU A 187 -7.44 18.69 0.20
C LEU A 187 -8.05 18.58 -1.20
N PHE A 188 -8.41 19.71 -1.82
CA PHE A 188 -9.17 19.70 -3.06
C PHE A 188 -8.35 20.29 -4.22
N ASP A 189 -8.20 19.50 -5.28
CA ASP A 189 -7.56 19.96 -6.51
C ASP A 189 -8.40 21.03 -7.25
N ALA A 190 -7.75 21.78 -8.15
CA ALA A 190 -8.38 22.88 -8.90
C ALA A 190 -9.61 22.43 -9.71
N LYS A 191 -9.61 21.21 -10.25
CA LYS A 191 -10.73 20.67 -11.03
C LYS A 191 -11.94 20.42 -10.15
N THR A 192 -11.73 19.85 -8.96
CA THR A 192 -12.80 19.61 -7.97
C THR A 192 -13.36 20.93 -7.46
N LYS A 193 -12.49 21.91 -7.13
CA LYS A 193 -12.90 23.26 -6.70
C LYS A 193 -13.74 23.95 -7.79
N LEU A 194 -13.31 23.87 -9.04
CA LEU A 194 -14.03 24.44 -10.17
C LEU A 194 -15.41 23.79 -10.34
N LYS A 195 -15.47 22.47 -10.26
CA LYS A 195 -16.73 21.72 -10.34
C LYS A 195 -17.70 22.12 -9.23
N GLU A 196 -17.25 22.15 -7.97
CA GLU A 196 -18.09 22.58 -6.84
C GLU A 196 -18.60 24.01 -7.02
N THR A 197 -17.78 24.91 -7.59
CA THR A 197 -18.19 26.27 -7.92
C THR A 197 -19.30 26.29 -8.97
N PHE A 198 -19.16 25.53 -10.05
CA PHE A 198 -20.21 25.42 -11.06
C PHE A 198 -21.51 24.81 -10.51
N ASP A 199 -21.41 23.74 -9.72
CA ASP A 199 -22.59 23.10 -9.11
C ASP A 199 -23.32 24.09 -8.19
N TYR A 200 -22.58 24.89 -7.41
CA TYR A 200 -23.16 25.95 -6.57
C TYR A 200 -23.92 27.00 -7.39
N PHE A 201 -23.35 27.50 -8.50
CA PHE A 201 -24.03 28.46 -9.35
C PHE A 201 -25.25 27.88 -10.07
N LYS A 202 -25.18 26.61 -10.48
CA LYS A 202 -26.32 25.90 -11.07
C LYS A 202 -27.49 25.77 -10.08
N ASP A 203 -27.21 25.50 -8.81
CA ASP A 203 -28.21 25.41 -7.75
C ASP A 203 -28.85 26.78 -7.43
N LEU A 204 -28.15 27.88 -7.75
CA LEU A 204 -28.67 29.25 -7.65
C LEU A 204 -29.50 29.67 -8.89
N GLY A 205 -29.63 28.80 -9.91
CA GLY A 205 -30.44 29.07 -11.10
C GLY A 205 -29.78 30.00 -12.13
N ALA A 206 -28.43 30.05 -12.12
CA ALA A 206 -27.64 30.82 -13.09
C ALA A 206 -27.26 29.98 -14.32
#